data_c33de0f69266bd1aae0297a092b01214
#
_entry.id   c33de0f69266bd1aae0297a092b01214
#
_cell.length_a   1.000
_cell.length_b   1.000
_cell.length_c   1.000
_cell.angle_alpha   90.00
_cell.angle_beta   90.00
_cell.angle_gamma   90.00
#
_symmetry.space_group_name_H-M   'P 1'
#
loop_
_entity.id
_entity.type
_entity.pdbx_description
1 polymer ?
#
loop_
_entity_poly.entity_id
_entity_poly.type
_entity_poly.pdbx_seq_one_letter_code
_entity_poly.pdbx_strand_id
1 'polypeptide(L)'
;AIALATSNKVLMLEHAIYSVISPEGCAAILWKDATKSKDAAYAMHLTAQDLYKNKIIDQILQEPKGGAHRNPEFMAKEIKRNIYETIKSFELKSSNEILQERKDKFKSIGENLQPDLVSFETISQVSLQDVFAKKRNIILICLGLMAISFLFYFLN
;
A
#
# COMPACT_ATOMS: atom_id res chain seq x y z
N ALA A 1 -11.32 -2.62 3.05
CA ALA A 1 -10.54 -3.27 2.00
C ALA A 1 -10.57 -4.80 2.13
N ILE A 2 -10.28 -5.38 3.29
CA ILE A 2 -10.23 -6.84 3.51
C ILE A 2 -11.53 -7.52 3.03
N ALA A 3 -12.70 -7.01 3.40
CA ALA A 3 -13.98 -7.60 3.04
C ALA A 3 -14.20 -7.72 1.51
N LEU A 4 -13.67 -6.79 0.73
CA LEU A 4 -13.79 -6.82 -0.73
C LEU A 4 -12.90 -7.90 -1.37
N ALA A 5 -11.75 -8.20 -0.75
CA ALA A 5 -10.80 -9.19 -1.26
C ALA A 5 -11.13 -10.63 -0.87
N THR A 6 -12.09 -10.88 0.02
CA THR A 6 -12.40 -12.24 0.50
C THR A 6 -13.25 -13.06 -0.46
N SER A 7 -13.56 -12.56 -1.65
CA SER A 7 -14.36 -13.23 -2.67
C SER A 7 -13.53 -14.15 -3.56
N ASN A 8 -14.21 -15.08 -4.27
CA ASN A 8 -13.58 -15.95 -5.26
C ASN A 8 -13.02 -15.15 -6.45
N LYS A 9 -13.74 -14.11 -6.86
CA LYS A 9 -13.33 -13.20 -7.93
C LYS A 9 -13.37 -11.76 -7.46
N VAL A 10 -12.31 -11.03 -7.73
CA VAL A 10 -12.17 -9.60 -7.45
C VAL A 10 -11.96 -8.87 -8.77
N LEU A 11 -12.92 -8.04 -9.15
CA LEU A 11 -12.87 -7.21 -10.35
C LEU A 11 -12.51 -5.79 -9.94
N MET A 12 -11.64 -5.14 -10.68
CA MET A 12 -11.17 -3.79 -10.37
C MET A 12 -11.18 -2.92 -11.62
N LEU A 13 -11.60 -1.67 -11.51
CA LEU A 13 -11.51 -0.71 -12.60
C LEU A 13 -10.03 -0.36 -12.86
N GLU A 14 -9.72 -0.05 -14.12
CA GLU A 14 -8.33 0.17 -14.58
C GLU A 14 -7.58 1.26 -13.82
N HIS A 15 -8.26 2.36 -13.48
CA HIS A 15 -7.68 3.50 -12.79
C HIS A 15 -8.04 3.56 -11.30
N ALA A 16 -8.67 2.51 -10.77
CA ALA A 16 -8.94 2.41 -9.34
C ALA A 16 -7.66 2.11 -8.55
N ILE A 17 -7.70 2.45 -7.27
CA ILE A 17 -6.68 2.05 -6.29
C ILE A 17 -7.33 1.18 -5.21
N TYR A 18 -6.55 0.22 -4.70
CA TYR A 18 -7.01 -0.66 -3.63
C TYR A 18 -5.93 -0.77 -2.56
N SER A 19 -6.27 -0.33 -1.35
CA SER A 19 -5.35 -0.32 -0.22
C SER A 19 -6.11 -0.37 1.12
N VAL A 20 -5.44 -0.84 2.15
CA VAL A 20 -5.95 -0.85 3.55
C VAL A 20 -5.63 0.44 4.29
N ILE A 21 -4.67 1.23 3.79
CA ILE A 21 -4.20 2.47 4.41
C ILE A 21 -3.78 3.45 3.33
N SER A 22 -3.85 4.75 3.61
CA SER A 22 -3.31 5.77 2.69
C SER A 22 -1.79 5.74 2.63
N PRO A 23 -1.17 6.19 1.53
CA PRO A 23 0.29 6.30 1.42
C PRO A 23 0.91 7.17 2.52
N GLU A 24 0.25 8.25 2.93
CA GLU A 24 0.67 9.12 4.03
C GLU A 24 0.68 8.37 5.36
N GLY A 25 -0.39 7.60 5.62
CA GLY A 25 -0.48 6.75 6.82
C GLY A 25 0.61 5.68 6.84
N CYS A 26 0.83 5.02 5.71
CA CYS A 26 1.90 4.04 5.55
C CYS A 26 3.28 4.67 5.79
N ALA A 27 3.55 5.84 5.20
CA ALA A 27 4.79 6.59 5.38
C ALA A 27 5.01 6.98 6.84
N ALA A 28 3.97 7.47 7.52
CA ALA A 28 4.05 7.84 8.92
C ALA A 28 4.40 6.66 9.83
N ILE A 29 3.89 5.45 9.51
CA ILE A 29 4.17 4.24 10.28
C ILE A 29 5.59 3.72 10.00
N LEU A 30 5.96 3.55 8.72
CA LEU A 30 7.21 2.90 8.35
C LEU A 30 8.43 3.82 8.48
N TRP A 31 8.30 5.07 8.05
CA TRP A 31 9.41 6.03 8.05
C TRP A 31 9.29 7.10 9.14
N LYS A 32 8.20 7.11 9.91
CA LYS A 32 7.87 8.16 10.89
C LYS A 32 7.84 9.57 10.26
N ASP A 33 7.55 9.63 8.97
CA ASP A 33 7.56 10.84 8.16
C ASP A 33 6.50 10.76 7.06
N ALA A 34 5.37 11.45 7.23
CA ALA A 34 4.27 11.47 6.26
C ALA A 34 4.65 12.14 4.92
N THR A 35 5.73 12.93 4.87
CA THR A 35 6.19 13.56 3.61
C THR A 35 6.72 12.54 2.60
N LYS A 36 7.09 11.33 3.05
CA LYS A 36 7.51 10.20 2.20
C LYS A 36 6.34 9.42 1.57
N SER A 37 5.16 10.05 1.45
CA SER A 37 3.96 9.43 0.88
C SER A 37 4.16 8.91 -0.55
N LYS A 38 5.01 9.56 -1.37
CA LYS A 38 5.32 9.11 -2.73
C LYS A 38 6.08 7.78 -2.72
N ASP A 39 7.07 7.64 -1.86
CA ASP A 39 7.85 6.40 -1.71
C ASP A 39 6.97 5.27 -1.19
N ALA A 40 6.08 5.60 -0.24
CA ALA A 40 5.09 4.67 0.27
C ALA A 40 4.11 4.20 -0.83
N ALA A 41 3.56 5.12 -1.62
CA ALA A 41 2.64 4.79 -2.71
C ALA A 41 3.29 3.85 -3.74
N TYR A 42 4.56 4.10 -4.07
CA TYR A 42 5.32 3.24 -4.98
C TYR A 42 5.54 1.84 -4.38
N ALA A 43 5.96 1.76 -3.13
CA ALA A 43 6.21 0.49 -2.44
C ALA A 43 4.94 -0.34 -2.19
N MET A 44 3.78 0.30 -2.07
CA MET A 44 2.50 -0.35 -1.79
C MET A 44 1.87 -1.04 -3.02
N HIS A 45 2.34 -0.74 -4.25
CA HIS A 45 1.80 -1.33 -5.48
C HIS A 45 0.25 -1.28 -5.57
N LEU A 46 -0.32 -0.08 -5.47
CA LEU A 46 -1.77 0.15 -5.30
C LEU A 46 -2.59 0.05 -6.59
N THR A 47 -1.93 0.03 -7.76
CA THR A 47 -2.62 0.10 -9.06
C THR A 47 -3.26 -1.23 -9.44
N ALA A 48 -4.29 -1.17 -10.30
CA ALA A 48 -4.94 -2.38 -10.80
C ALA A 48 -3.94 -3.31 -11.51
N GLN A 49 -2.98 -2.76 -12.25
CA GLN A 49 -1.96 -3.51 -12.96
C GLN A 49 -1.03 -4.25 -12.00
N ASP A 50 -0.57 -3.59 -10.93
CA ASP A 50 0.28 -4.21 -9.91
C ASP A 50 -0.44 -5.31 -9.15
N LEU A 51 -1.68 -5.06 -8.77
CA LEU A 51 -2.50 -6.01 -8.03
C LEU A 51 -2.89 -7.23 -8.87
N TYR A 52 -3.10 -7.03 -10.18
CA TYR A 52 -3.32 -8.13 -11.12
C TYR A 52 -2.05 -8.99 -11.29
N LYS A 53 -0.89 -8.35 -11.46
CA LYS A 53 0.41 -9.02 -11.54
C LYS A 53 0.69 -9.86 -10.28
N ASN A 54 0.34 -9.33 -9.11
CA ASN A 54 0.50 -9.99 -7.82
C ASN A 54 -0.64 -11.00 -7.50
N LYS A 55 -1.57 -11.24 -8.44
CA LYS A 55 -2.71 -12.17 -8.28
C LYS A 55 -3.65 -11.84 -7.11
N ILE A 56 -3.68 -10.58 -6.68
CA ILE A 56 -4.59 -10.10 -5.64
C ILE A 56 -5.98 -9.86 -6.23
N ILE A 57 -6.04 -9.33 -7.45
CA ILE A 57 -7.26 -9.20 -8.23
C ILE A 57 -7.27 -10.17 -9.42
N ASP A 58 -8.44 -10.53 -9.88
CA ASP A 58 -8.63 -11.53 -10.95
C ASP A 58 -8.82 -10.91 -12.33
N GLN A 59 -9.31 -9.68 -12.39
CA GLN A 59 -9.59 -9.03 -13.66
C GLN A 59 -9.57 -7.50 -13.52
N ILE A 60 -9.07 -6.84 -14.58
CA ILE A 60 -9.11 -5.38 -14.74
C ILE A 60 -10.23 -5.04 -15.73
N LEU A 61 -11.14 -4.17 -15.31
CA LEU A 61 -12.20 -3.64 -16.17
C LEU A 61 -11.71 -2.36 -16.83
N GLN A 62 -11.72 -2.35 -18.16
CA GLN A 62 -11.25 -1.22 -18.94
C GLN A 62 -12.18 -0.01 -18.79
N GLU A 63 -11.60 1.16 -18.67
CA GLU A 63 -12.32 2.42 -18.56
C GLU A 63 -12.27 3.22 -19.88
N PRO A 64 -13.29 4.03 -20.17
CA PRO A 64 -13.24 4.93 -21.31
C PRO A 64 -12.16 5.99 -21.10
N LYS A 65 -11.64 6.57 -22.19
CA LYS A 65 -10.65 7.65 -22.13
C LYS A 65 -11.13 8.78 -21.22
N GLY A 66 -10.35 9.11 -20.20
CA GLY A 66 -10.66 10.12 -19.20
C GLY A 66 -11.39 9.62 -17.95
N GLY A 67 -11.56 8.27 -17.81
CA GLY A 67 -12.08 7.63 -16.63
C GLY A 67 -13.56 7.24 -16.70
N ALA A 68 -14.00 6.41 -15.76
CA ALA A 68 -15.33 5.81 -15.68
C ALA A 68 -16.48 6.84 -15.72
N HIS A 69 -16.29 8.01 -15.12
CA HIS A 69 -17.30 9.08 -15.04
C HIS A 69 -17.61 9.74 -16.40
N ARG A 70 -16.75 9.59 -17.41
CA ARG A 70 -16.94 10.16 -18.73
C ARG A 70 -18.02 9.45 -19.54
N ASN A 71 -18.22 8.16 -19.28
CA ASN A 71 -19.27 7.38 -19.93
C ASN A 71 -19.87 6.37 -18.96
N PRO A 72 -20.78 6.81 -18.07
CA PRO A 72 -21.39 5.93 -17.06
C PRO A 72 -22.19 4.78 -17.67
N GLU A 73 -22.84 4.98 -18.82
CA GLU A 73 -23.63 3.94 -19.48
C GLU A 73 -22.73 2.80 -20.01
N PHE A 74 -21.59 3.16 -20.62
CA PHE A 74 -20.59 2.18 -21.06
C PHE A 74 -20.10 1.40 -19.86
N MET A 75 -19.73 2.08 -18.76
CA MET A 75 -19.22 1.43 -17.56
C MET A 75 -20.25 0.51 -16.91
N ALA A 76 -21.51 0.93 -16.84
CA ALA A 76 -22.59 0.11 -16.30
C ALA A 76 -22.77 -1.19 -17.13
N LYS A 77 -22.72 -1.09 -18.45
CA LYS A 77 -22.80 -2.26 -19.34
C LYS A 77 -21.58 -3.18 -19.16
N GLU A 78 -20.40 -2.62 -19.09
CA GLU A 78 -19.15 -3.38 -18.93
C GLU A 78 -19.10 -4.10 -17.57
N ILE A 79 -19.42 -3.42 -16.49
CA ILE A 79 -19.52 -4.00 -15.14
C ILE A 79 -20.58 -5.11 -15.12
N LYS A 80 -21.77 -4.84 -15.65
CA LYS A 80 -22.85 -5.84 -15.73
C LYS A 80 -22.41 -7.08 -16.48
N ARG A 81 -21.80 -6.93 -17.64
CA ARG A 81 -21.31 -8.05 -18.47
C ARG A 81 -20.32 -8.92 -17.69
N ASN A 82 -19.32 -8.29 -17.08
CA ASN A 82 -18.27 -9.02 -16.36
C ASN A 82 -18.79 -9.70 -15.10
N ILE A 83 -19.72 -9.08 -14.37
CA ILE A 83 -20.38 -9.72 -13.22
C ILE A 83 -21.20 -10.91 -13.68
N TYR A 84 -21.99 -10.77 -14.77
CA TYR A 84 -22.80 -11.85 -15.30
C TYR A 84 -21.94 -13.04 -15.74
N GLU A 85 -20.86 -12.81 -16.50
CA GLU A 85 -19.92 -13.84 -16.92
C GLU A 85 -19.27 -14.54 -15.72
N THR A 86 -18.92 -13.78 -14.70
CA THR A 86 -18.35 -14.30 -13.44
C THR A 86 -19.35 -15.20 -12.71
N ILE A 87 -20.60 -14.77 -12.54
CA ILE A 87 -21.64 -15.56 -11.89
C ILE A 87 -21.89 -16.84 -12.71
N LYS A 88 -22.02 -16.71 -14.03
CA LYS A 88 -22.23 -17.85 -14.92
C LYS A 88 -21.12 -18.89 -14.81
N SER A 89 -19.87 -18.48 -14.57
CA SER A 89 -18.75 -19.40 -14.38
C SER A 89 -18.88 -20.25 -13.11
N PHE A 90 -19.72 -19.85 -12.15
CA PHE A 90 -19.98 -20.60 -10.92
C PHE A 90 -21.25 -21.46 -10.96
N GLU A 91 -22.16 -21.25 -11.91
CA GLU A 91 -23.45 -21.96 -11.98
C GLU A 91 -23.30 -23.49 -12.05
N LEU A 92 -22.25 -23.99 -12.71
CA LEU A 92 -21.99 -25.43 -12.89
C LEU A 92 -21.12 -26.01 -11.76
N LYS A 93 -20.70 -25.22 -10.80
CA LYS A 93 -19.82 -25.64 -9.71
C LYS A 93 -20.60 -25.93 -8.44
N SER A 94 -20.21 -26.98 -7.74
CA SER A 94 -20.74 -27.25 -6.40
C SER A 94 -20.21 -26.25 -5.37
N SER A 95 -20.92 -26.12 -4.26
CA SER A 95 -20.49 -25.23 -3.14
C SER A 95 -19.09 -25.60 -2.62
N ASN A 96 -18.74 -26.89 -2.61
CA ASN A 96 -17.43 -27.34 -2.17
C ASN A 96 -16.31 -26.94 -3.14
N GLU A 97 -16.57 -27.01 -4.45
CA GLU A 97 -15.62 -26.56 -5.47
C GLU A 97 -15.37 -25.05 -5.37
N ILE A 98 -16.43 -24.24 -5.22
CA ILE A 98 -16.34 -22.80 -5.06
C ILE A 98 -15.52 -22.46 -3.80
N LEU A 99 -15.76 -23.16 -2.70
CA LEU A 99 -15.02 -22.97 -1.45
C LEU A 99 -13.54 -23.37 -1.60
N GLN A 100 -13.28 -24.48 -2.29
CA GLN A 100 -11.91 -24.95 -2.51
C GLN A 100 -11.13 -24.00 -3.42
N GLU A 101 -11.71 -23.52 -4.51
CA GLU A 101 -11.09 -22.48 -5.37
C GLU A 101 -10.69 -21.24 -4.58
N ARG A 102 -11.55 -20.80 -3.66
CA ARG A 102 -11.23 -19.65 -2.79
C ARG A 102 -10.03 -19.95 -1.91
N LYS A 103 -9.99 -21.10 -1.27
CA LYS A 103 -8.87 -21.52 -0.42
C LYS A 103 -7.57 -21.60 -1.21
N ASP A 104 -7.61 -22.15 -2.40
CA ASP A 104 -6.43 -22.32 -3.26
C ASP A 104 -5.93 -20.97 -3.78
N LYS A 105 -6.85 -20.07 -4.15
CA LYS A 105 -6.51 -18.70 -4.49
C LYS A 105 -5.73 -18.02 -3.36
N PHE A 106 -6.22 -18.06 -2.12
CA PHE A 106 -5.55 -17.43 -0.99
C PHE A 106 -4.21 -18.07 -0.66
N LYS A 107 -4.05 -19.37 -0.83
CA LYS A 107 -2.77 -20.06 -0.65
C LYS A 107 -1.74 -19.65 -1.70
N SER A 108 -2.17 -19.39 -2.93
CA SER A 108 -1.27 -19.03 -4.03
C SER A 108 -0.81 -17.56 -4.00
N ILE A 109 -1.47 -16.70 -3.22
CA ILE A 109 -1.04 -15.30 -3.06
C ILE A 109 0.29 -15.29 -2.31
N GLY A 110 1.33 -14.75 -2.95
CA GLY A 110 2.65 -14.62 -2.35
C GLY A 110 3.62 -15.77 -2.63
N GLU A 111 3.19 -16.89 -3.21
CA GLU A 111 4.09 -18.02 -3.54
C GLU A 111 5.24 -17.64 -4.49
N ASN A 112 5.03 -16.64 -5.35
CA ASN A 112 6.03 -16.15 -6.30
C ASN A 112 6.70 -14.83 -5.87
N LEU A 113 6.32 -14.31 -4.72
CA LEU A 113 7.04 -13.20 -4.12
C LEU A 113 8.31 -13.80 -3.52
N GLN A 114 9.40 -13.83 -4.29
CA GLN A 114 10.70 -13.82 -3.63
C GLN A 114 10.65 -12.59 -2.72
N PRO A 115 10.84 -12.74 -1.42
CA PRO A 115 11.11 -11.60 -0.60
C PRO A 115 12.41 -11.03 -1.18
N ASP A 116 12.33 -10.00 -1.99
CA ASP A 116 13.40 -9.02 -2.00
C ASP A 116 13.45 -8.61 -0.54
N LEU A 117 14.38 -9.28 0.15
CA LEU A 117 14.73 -8.96 1.51
C LEU A 117 15.21 -7.50 1.47
N VAL A 118 14.26 -6.58 1.47
CA VAL A 118 14.49 -5.28 2.07
C VAL A 118 14.83 -5.66 3.51
N SER A 119 16.12 -5.85 3.71
CA SER A 119 16.65 -6.31 4.96
C SER A 119 16.11 -5.35 6.01
N PHE A 120 15.31 -5.86 6.95
CA PHE A 120 14.82 -5.09 8.09
C PHE A 120 15.98 -4.39 8.83
N GLU A 121 17.22 -4.85 8.64
CA GLU A 121 18.45 -4.23 9.08
C GLU A 121 18.67 -2.83 8.49
N THR A 122 18.33 -2.58 7.21
CA THR A 122 18.49 -1.25 6.61
C THR A 122 17.51 -0.23 7.20
N ILE A 123 16.29 -0.66 7.55
CA ILE A 123 15.27 0.22 8.16
C ILE A 123 15.64 0.55 9.60
N SER A 124 16.18 -0.41 10.35
CA SER A 124 16.58 -0.19 11.74
C SER A 124 17.83 0.69 11.87
N GLN A 125 18.80 0.59 10.96
CA GLN A 125 20.03 1.41 11.02
C GLN A 125 19.79 2.88 10.68
N VAL A 126 18.95 3.19 9.67
CA VAL A 126 18.64 4.59 9.33
C VAL A 126 17.93 5.30 10.48
N SER A 127 17.03 4.61 11.20
CA SER A 127 16.28 5.18 12.33
C SER A 127 17.15 5.52 13.55
N LEU A 128 18.16 4.74 13.86
CA LEU A 128 19.02 4.96 15.04
C LEU A 128 20.02 6.09 14.80
N GLN A 129 20.65 6.14 13.63
CA GLN A 129 21.63 7.19 13.31
C GLN A 129 20.98 8.59 13.28
N ASP A 130 19.77 8.72 12.70
CA ASP A 130 19.05 9.99 12.65
C ASP A 130 18.62 10.45 14.05
N VAL A 131 18.19 9.52 14.91
CA VAL A 131 17.81 9.83 16.30
C VAL A 131 19.03 10.28 17.12
N PHE A 132 20.17 9.61 16.97
CA PHE A 132 21.40 9.97 17.67
C PHE A 132 21.99 11.30 17.15
N ALA A 133 21.96 11.57 15.85
CA ALA A 133 22.41 12.81 15.27
C ALA A 133 21.55 14.00 15.75
N LYS A 134 20.24 13.86 15.80
CA LYS A 134 19.31 14.87 16.29
C LYS A 134 19.51 15.15 17.78
N LYS A 135 19.71 14.10 18.61
CA LYS A 135 20.00 14.23 20.03
C LYS A 135 21.35 14.92 20.31
N ARG A 136 22.38 14.57 19.52
CA ARG A 136 23.71 15.18 19.62
C ARG A 136 23.67 16.69 19.34
N ASN A 137 22.94 17.10 18.32
CA ASN A 137 22.80 18.52 17.98
C ASN A 137 22.08 19.32 19.07
N ILE A 138 21.05 18.76 19.70
CA ILE A 138 20.34 19.39 20.84
C ILE A 138 21.29 19.54 22.03
N ILE A 139 22.08 18.53 22.37
CA ILE A 139 23.04 18.59 23.48
C ILE A 139 24.11 19.65 23.21
N LEU A 140 24.63 19.77 21.99
CA LEU A 140 25.61 20.78 21.60
C LEU A 140 25.04 22.21 21.71
N ILE A 141 23.78 22.43 21.32
CA ILE A 141 23.10 23.71 21.46
C ILE A 141 22.94 24.07 22.95
N CYS A 142 22.50 23.10 23.78
CA CYS A 142 22.36 23.37 25.23
C CYS A 142 23.69 23.66 25.91
N LEU A 143 24.77 22.98 25.55
CA LEU A 143 26.12 23.25 26.06
C LEU A 143 26.61 24.61 25.61
N GLY A 144 26.37 25.03 24.37
CA GLY A 144 26.69 26.36 23.86
C GLY A 144 25.98 27.49 24.63
N LEU A 145 24.69 27.31 24.88
CA LEU A 145 23.90 28.27 25.64
C LEU A 145 24.37 28.40 27.11
N MET A 146 24.74 27.26 27.73
CA MET A 146 25.31 27.28 29.11
C MET A 146 26.67 27.98 29.15
N ALA A 147 27.53 27.76 28.16
CA ALA A 147 28.83 28.44 28.08
C ALA A 147 28.70 29.97 27.92
N ILE A 148 27.74 30.40 27.06
CA ILE A 148 27.46 31.83 26.89
C ILE A 148 26.91 32.44 28.18
N SER A 149 26.00 31.79 28.88
CA SER A 149 25.47 32.23 30.17
C SER A 149 26.55 32.33 31.23
N PHE A 150 27.48 31.38 31.28
CA PHE A 150 28.61 31.39 32.21
C PHE A 150 29.59 32.53 31.91
N LEU A 151 29.89 32.78 30.62
CA LEU A 151 30.73 33.92 30.21
C LEU A 151 30.09 35.27 30.59
N PHE A 152 28.78 35.40 30.44
CA PHE A 152 28.06 36.63 30.80
C PHE A 152 28.06 36.88 32.32
N TYR A 153 27.98 35.78 33.11
CA TYR A 153 28.06 35.88 34.58
C TYR A 153 29.45 36.24 35.08
N PHE A 154 30.52 35.89 34.36
CA PHE A 154 31.90 36.14 34.78
C PHE A 154 32.47 37.50 34.31
N LEU A 155 31.83 38.10 33.27
CA LEU A 155 32.21 39.39 32.71
C LEU A 155 31.43 40.59 33.31
N ASN A 156 30.46 40.34 34.18
CA ASN A 156 29.66 41.36 34.85
C ASN A 156 29.82 41.26 36.36
#